data_9f52f28acfd851b211fd8926cb37fc61
#
_entry.id   9f52f28acfd851b211fd8926cb37fc61
#
_cell.length_a   1.000
_cell.length_b   1.000
_cell.length_c   1.000
_cell.angle_alpha   90.00
_cell.angle_beta   90.00
_cell.angle_gamma   90.00
#
_symmetry.space_group_name_H-M   'P 1'
#
loop_
_entity.id
_entity.type
_entity.pdbx_description
1 polymer ?
#
loop_
_entity_poly.entity_id
_entity_poly.type
_entity_poly.pdbx_seq_one_letter_code
_entity_poly.pdbx_strand_id
1 'polypeptide(L)'
;MHAALPVPWRIIATMPTSTRVFDRVRNCGFLLSCALLLLPGAARAEWIMREEAIMGTRCTVELWSDDPAKGQAGISSVFDDMRRIDRLMSTWKEDTEISLVNREAGKHPVKISEELFRLLQESVKYSELTHGAFDITYASVGYLYDFKKGVHPDQKAIDAALPGINWRHMVLDEKKFTVFFTRPGMRIDLGGIAKGY
;
A
#
# COMPACT_ATOMS: atom_id res chain seq x y z
N MET A 1 28.62 13.00 18.30
CA MET A 1 29.39 11.84 18.80
C MET A 1 28.94 10.63 17.96
N HIS A 2 29.77 10.26 16.97
CA HIS A 2 29.51 9.10 16.11
C HIS A 2 30.33 7.92 16.65
N ALA A 3 29.64 6.86 17.05
CA ALA A 3 30.27 5.60 17.42
C ALA A 3 30.47 4.73 16.18
N ALA A 4 31.72 4.42 15.86
CA ALA A 4 32.11 3.52 14.79
C ALA A 4 31.94 2.04 15.23
N LEU A 5 31.39 1.21 14.34
CA LEU A 5 31.27 -0.24 14.51
C LEU A 5 32.61 -0.93 14.20
N PRO A 6 32.97 -2.02 14.90
CA PRO A 6 34.25 -2.69 14.71
C PRO A 6 34.27 -3.63 13.49
N VAL A 7 35.42 -3.64 12.80
CA VAL A 7 35.73 -4.47 11.63
C VAL A 7 36.05 -5.90 12.07
N PRO A 8 35.55 -6.94 11.38
CA PRO A 8 35.86 -8.33 11.73
C PRO A 8 37.26 -8.75 11.25
N TRP A 9 37.95 -9.52 12.10
CA TRP A 9 39.28 -10.03 11.97
C TRP A 9 39.51 -10.94 10.75
N ARG A 10 40.60 -10.67 10.00
CA ARG A 10 41.15 -11.59 8.99
C ARG A 10 42.02 -12.63 9.68
N ILE A 11 41.68 -13.91 9.53
CA ILE A 11 42.56 -15.02 9.87
C ILE A 11 43.34 -15.38 8.61
N ILE A 12 44.68 -15.17 8.63
CA ILE A 12 45.61 -15.68 7.62
C ILE A 12 46.11 -17.04 8.09
N ALA A 13 45.67 -18.12 7.44
CA ALA A 13 46.21 -19.46 7.66
C ALA A 13 47.35 -19.73 6.64
N THR A 14 48.57 -19.85 7.13
CA THR A 14 49.73 -20.33 6.36
C THR A 14 49.68 -21.85 6.24
N MET A 15 49.68 -22.35 5.01
CA MET A 15 49.83 -23.80 4.75
C MET A 15 51.28 -24.23 4.76
N PRO A 16 51.63 -25.38 5.36
CA PRO A 16 52.93 -25.99 5.21
C PRO A 16 53.03 -26.79 3.89
N THR A 17 54.07 -26.56 3.14
CA THR A 17 54.49 -27.38 2.01
C THR A 17 55.01 -28.73 2.46
N SER A 18 54.36 -29.82 2.05
CA SER A 18 54.95 -31.16 2.09
C SER A 18 54.76 -31.87 0.76
N THR A 19 55.88 -32.10 0.13
CA THR A 19 56.09 -32.89 -1.09
C THR A 19 56.06 -34.38 -0.81
N ARG A 20 55.53 -35.14 -1.78
CA ARG A 20 55.54 -36.58 -2.02
C ARG A 20 54.33 -37.37 -1.49
N VAL A 21 53.46 -37.75 -2.40
CA VAL A 21 53.13 -39.15 -2.80
C VAL A 21 52.41 -39.04 -4.17
N PHE A 22 53.15 -39.20 -5.28
CA PHE A 22 52.59 -39.63 -6.57
C PHE A 22 52.53 -41.16 -6.49
N ASP A 23 51.36 -41.71 -6.67
CA ASP A 23 50.98 -42.97 -7.27
C ASP A 23 49.87 -43.62 -6.51
N ARG A 24 48.65 -43.45 -6.97
CA ARG A 24 47.47 -44.35 -6.86
C ARG A 24 46.15 -43.59 -6.91
N VAL A 25 45.89 -42.84 -7.96
CA VAL A 25 44.50 -42.35 -8.17
C VAL A 25 44.25 -42.23 -9.69
N ARG A 26 44.05 -43.37 -10.35
CA ARG A 26 43.58 -43.33 -11.75
C ARG A 26 42.15 -43.83 -11.93
N ASN A 27 41.45 -44.19 -10.85
CA ASN A 27 40.05 -44.62 -10.91
C ASN A 27 39.07 -43.92 -9.97
N CYS A 28 39.48 -42.92 -9.16
CA CYS A 28 38.54 -42.12 -8.37
C CYS A 28 38.09 -40.79 -9.01
N GLY A 29 38.76 -40.38 -10.10
CA GLY A 29 38.48 -39.05 -10.72
C GLY A 29 37.11 -38.93 -11.43
N PHE A 30 36.55 -40.07 -11.86
CA PHE A 30 35.30 -40.04 -12.62
C PHE A 30 34.02 -39.97 -11.74
N LEU A 31 34.08 -40.53 -10.52
CA LEU A 31 32.95 -40.46 -9.59
C LEU A 31 32.87 -39.16 -8.82
N LEU A 32 33.95 -38.43 -8.62
CA LEU A 32 33.95 -37.12 -7.98
C LEU A 32 33.45 -36.01 -8.92
N SER A 33 33.64 -36.17 -10.23
CA SER A 33 33.15 -35.20 -11.23
C SER A 33 31.64 -35.22 -11.40
N CYS A 34 30.96 -36.36 -11.21
CA CYS A 34 29.52 -36.46 -11.26
C CYS A 34 28.81 -35.97 -9.98
N ALA A 35 29.49 -36.00 -8.81
CA ALA A 35 28.91 -35.52 -7.57
C ALA A 35 28.85 -33.97 -7.48
N LEU A 36 29.71 -33.27 -8.21
CA LEU A 36 29.72 -31.81 -8.25
C LEU A 36 28.59 -31.20 -9.10
N LEU A 37 27.95 -32.02 -9.96
CA LEU A 37 26.81 -31.56 -10.80
C LEU A 37 25.44 -31.67 -10.13
N LEU A 38 25.41 -32.23 -8.90
CA LEU A 38 24.18 -32.39 -8.11
C LEU A 38 24.08 -31.43 -6.92
N LEU A 39 24.95 -30.42 -6.84
CA LEU A 39 24.72 -29.35 -5.87
C LEU A 39 23.48 -28.61 -6.33
N PRO A 40 22.37 -28.66 -5.55
CA PRO A 40 21.25 -27.78 -5.81
C PRO A 40 21.81 -26.39 -5.86
N GLY A 41 21.60 -25.68 -6.98
CA GLY A 41 22.06 -24.32 -7.13
C GLY A 41 21.65 -23.56 -5.87
N ALA A 42 22.62 -23.07 -5.11
CA ALA A 42 22.34 -22.32 -3.89
C ALA A 42 21.36 -21.19 -4.29
N ALA A 43 20.13 -21.30 -3.83
CA ALA A 43 19.13 -20.25 -4.04
C ALA A 43 19.77 -18.96 -3.50
N ARG A 44 20.14 -18.08 -4.41
CA ARG A 44 20.80 -16.83 -4.06
C ARG A 44 19.69 -15.83 -3.84
N ALA A 45 19.56 -15.38 -2.60
CA ALA A 45 18.61 -14.33 -2.28
C ALA A 45 18.95 -13.07 -3.11
N GLU A 46 17.95 -12.50 -3.73
CA GLU A 46 18.07 -11.32 -4.60
C GLU A 46 16.92 -10.32 -4.38
N TRP A 47 17.14 -9.09 -4.81
CA TRP A 47 16.10 -8.09 -4.88
C TRP A 47 15.20 -8.38 -6.08
N ILE A 48 13.91 -8.48 -5.82
CA ILE A 48 12.87 -8.63 -6.84
C ILE A 48 12.04 -7.36 -6.81
N MET A 49 11.89 -6.72 -7.96
CA MET A 49 11.15 -5.47 -8.11
C MET A 49 10.12 -5.59 -9.22
N ARG A 50 8.97 -4.99 -9.01
CA ARG A 50 7.96 -4.80 -10.04
C ARG A 50 7.29 -3.45 -9.88
N GLU A 51 6.92 -2.85 -11.03
CA GLU A 51 6.28 -1.54 -11.10
C GLU A 51 4.95 -1.68 -11.85
N GLU A 52 3.91 -1.03 -11.33
CA GLU A 52 2.60 -0.96 -11.95
C GLU A 52 1.98 0.43 -11.78
N ALA A 53 1.11 0.83 -12.72
CA ALA A 53 0.34 2.06 -12.62
C ALA A 53 -0.97 1.78 -11.87
N ILE A 54 -1.07 2.22 -10.60
CA ILE A 54 -2.25 2.03 -9.74
C ILE A 54 -2.57 3.35 -9.04
N MET A 55 -3.85 3.64 -8.78
CA MET A 55 -4.30 4.88 -8.12
C MET A 55 -3.83 6.15 -8.83
N GLY A 56 -3.69 6.09 -10.16
CA GLY A 56 -3.25 7.22 -10.99
C GLY A 56 -1.78 7.61 -10.83
N THR A 57 -0.95 6.76 -10.22
CA THR A 57 0.47 6.97 -10.03
C THR A 57 1.27 5.70 -10.33
N ARG A 58 2.59 5.84 -10.38
CA ARG A 58 3.53 4.73 -10.49
C ARG A 58 3.78 4.17 -9.10
N CYS A 59 3.45 2.89 -8.90
CA CYS A 59 3.70 2.16 -7.67
C CYS A 59 4.80 1.12 -7.92
N THR A 60 5.83 1.13 -7.08
CA THR A 60 6.92 0.15 -7.13
C THR A 60 6.90 -0.69 -5.87
N VAL A 61 6.97 -2.01 -6.03
CA VAL A 61 7.13 -2.95 -4.93
C VAL A 61 8.46 -3.67 -5.11
N GLU A 62 9.29 -3.63 -4.09
CA GLU A 62 10.59 -4.27 -4.06
C GLU A 62 10.72 -5.10 -2.78
N LEU A 63 11.21 -6.33 -2.91
CA LEU A 63 11.47 -7.21 -1.76
C LEU A 63 12.70 -8.08 -2.01
N TRP A 64 13.33 -8.46 -0.90
CA TRP A 64 14.43 -9.42 -0.87
C TRP A 64 13.88 -10.84 -0.68
N SER A 65 14.24 -11.77 -1.55
CA SER A 65 13.79 -13.16 -1.45
C SER A 65 14.90 -14.15 -1.86
N ASP A 66 14.98 -15.25 -1.14
CA ASP A 66 15.79 -16.43 -1.47
C ASP A 66 15.03 -17.41 -2.40
N ASP A 67 13.74 -17.17 -2.62
CA ASP A 67 12.87 -17.92 -3.51
C ASP A 67 12.19 -16.96 -4.49
N PRO A 68 12.64 -16.90 -5.75
CA PRO A 68 12.07 -15.97 -6.73
C PRO A 68 10.57 -16.16 -6.95
N ALA A 69 10.06 -17.39 -6.87
CA ALA A 69 8.65 -17.67 -7.08
C ALA A 69 7.79 -17.12 -5.92
N LYS A 70 8.24 -17.31 -4.67
CA LYS A 70 7.61 -16.70 -3.50
C LYS A 70 7.70 -15.19 -3.51
N GLY A 71 8.85 -14.65 -3.93
CA GLY A 71 9.03 -13.21 -4.08
C GLY A 71 8.05 -12.61 -5.08
N GLN A 72 7.91 -13.20 -6.26
CA GLN A 72 6.94 -12.75 -7.25
C GLN A 72 5.48 -12.89 -6.78
N ALA A 73 5.15 -13.97 -6.06
CA ALA A 73 3.83 -14.15 -5.47
C ALA A 73 3.54 -13.07 -4.41
N GLY A 74 4.52 -12.75 -3.56
CA GLY A 74 4.42 -11.66 -2.58
C GLY A 74 4.16 -10.31 -3.22
N ILE A 75 4.93 -9.95 -4.27
CA ILE A 75 4.72 -8.73 -5.03
C ILE A 75 3.30 -8.70 -5.64
N SER A 76 2.86 -9.82 -6.21
CA SER A 76 1.51 -9.91 -6.79
C SER A 76 0.43 -9.66 -5.75
N SER A 77 0.57 -10.25 -4.55
CA SER A 77 -0.38 -10.04 -3.44
C SER A 77 -0.46 -8.56 -3.04
N VAL A 78 0.67 -7.86 -2.95
CA VAL A 78 0.68 -6.42 -2.63
C VAL A 78 -0.05 -5.61 -3.71
N PHE A 79 0.20 -5.87 -5.00
CA PHE A 79 -0.50 -5.16 -6.06
C PHE A 79 -2.00 -5.49 -6.12
N ASP A 80 -2.38 -6.73 -5.79
CA ASP A 80 -3.79 -7.11 -5.70
C ASP A 80 -4.50 -6.37 -4.57
N ASP A 81 -3.85 -6.19 -3.41
CA ASP A 81 -4.36 -5.37 -2.32
C ASP A 81 -4.46 -3.88 -2.71
N MET A 82 -3.45 -3.32 -3.36
CA MET A 82 -3.52 -1.95 -3.86
C MET A 82 -4.70 -1.76 -4.82
N ARG A 83 -4.94 -2.71 -5.74
CA ARG A 83 -6.09 -2.64 -6.65
C ARG A 83 -7.42 -2.79 -5.92
N ARG A 84 -7.47 -3.61 -4.87
CA ARG A 84 -8.65 -3.78 -4.03
C ARG A 84 -9.00 -2.47 -3.31
N ILE A 85 -8.00 -1.83 -2.69
CA ILE A 85 -8.16 -0.53 -2.02
C ILE A 85 -8.61 0.55 -3.02
N ASP A 86 -8.02 0.58 -4.22
CA ASP A 86 -8.41 1.52 -5.27
C ASP A 86 -9.89 1.34 -5.70
N ARG A 87 -10.39 0.10 -5.76
CA ARG A 87 -11.81 -0.17 -6.04
C ARG A 87 -12.74 0.26 -4.90
N LEU A 88 -12.27 0.27 -3.67
CA LEU A 88 -13.09 0.69 -2.52
C LEU A 88 -13.10 2.21 -2.35
N MET A 89 -11.93 2.85 -2.47
CA MET A 89 -11.67 4.18 -1.90
C MET A 89 -11.35 5.27 -2.93
N SER A 90 -11.24 4.95 -4.22
CA SER A 90 -10.94 5.96 -5.25
C SER A 90 -12.15 6.81 -5.58
N THR A 91 -12.08 8.11 -5.33
CA THR A 91 -13.12 9.07 -5.73
C THR A 91 -13.08 9.43 -7.21
N TRP A 92 -12.06 8.95 -7.96
CA TRP A 92 -11.87 9.20 -9.39
C TRP A 92 -12.58 8.18 -10.29
N LYS A 93 -13.10 7.10 -9.72
CA LYS A 93 -13.83 6.03 -10.41
C LYS A 93 -15.28 6.05 -9.97
N GLU A 94 -16.21 5.98 -10.91
CA GLU A 94 -17.64 6.08 -10.62
C GLU A 94 -18.22 4.81 -9.96
N ASP A 95 -17.57 3.67 -10.17
CA ASP A 95 -18.00 2.33 -9.74
C ASP A 95 -17.45 1.91 -8.37
N THR A 96 -16.77 2.81 -7.65
CA THR A 96 -16.25 2.53 -6.30
C THR A 96 -17.29 2.72 -5.21
N GLU A 97 -17.09 2.06 -4.05
CA GLU A 97 -17.98 2.23 -2.90
C GLU A 97 -18.03 3.68 -2.42
N ILE A 98 -16.88 4.36 -2.33
CA ILE A 98 -16.84 5.78 -1.91
C ILE A 98 -17.59 6.68 -2.89
N SER A 99 -17.54 6.40 -4.18
CA SER A 99 -18.28 7.16 -5.20
C SER A 99 -19.77 6.92 -5.10
N LEU A 100 -20.20 5.69 -4.77
CA LEU A 100 -21.58 5.38 -4.46
C LEU A 100 -22.07 6.16 -3.23
N VAL A 101 -21.28 6.17 -2.14
CA VAL A 101 -21.56 6.96 -0.94
C VAL A 101 -21.76 8.44 -1.30
N ASN A 102 -20.81 9.02 -2.03
CA ASN A 102 -20.86 10.43 -2.43
C ASN A 102 -22.08 10.79 -3.30
N ARG A 103 -22.61 9.82 -4.05
CA ARG A 103 -23.76 10.03 -4.94
C ARG A 103 -25.09 9.83 -4.24
N GLU A 104 -25.17 8.89 -3.31
CA GLU A 104 -26.44 8.40 -2.77
C GLU A 104 -26.65 8.68 -1.27
N ALA A 105 -25.59 8.85 -0.47
CA ALA A 105 -25.73 8.93 0.99
C ALA A 105 -26.47 10.18 1.49
N GLY A 106 -26.55 11.22 0.67
CA GLY A 106 -27.40 12.39 0.97
C GLY A 106 -28.89 12.19 0.72
N LYS A 107 -29.29 11.05 0.13
CA LYS A 107 -30.69 10.73 -0.22
C LYS A 107 -31.25 9.61 0.68
N HIS A 108 -30.44 8.62 1.00
CA HIS A 108 -30.79 7.47 1.82
C HIS A 108 -29.54 6.81 2.43
N PRO A 109 -29.66 5.99 3.48
CA PRO A 109 -28.54 5.20 3.99
C PRO A 109 -28.00 4.26 2.93
N VAL A 110 -26.68 4.30 2.70
CA VAL A 110 -25.96 3.48 1.74
C VAL A 110 -25.22 2.38 2.47
N LYS A 111 -25.45 1.11 2.08
CA LYS A 111 -24.71 -0.02 2.61
C LYS A 111 -23.34 -0.08 1.94
N ILE A 112 -22.31 -0.27 2.76
CA ILE A 112 -20.91 -0.37 2.34
C ILE A 112 -20.26 -1.63 2.92
N SER A 113 -19.06 -1.96 2.47
CA SER A 113 -18.24 -3.03 3.06
C SER A 113 -17.89 -2.68 4.51
N GLU A 114 -17.68 -3.71 5.33
CA GLU A 114 -17.20 -3.51 6.71
C GLU A 114 -15.85 -2.78 6.73
N GLU A 115 -14.98 -3.08 5.78
CA GLU A 115 -13.67 -2.45 5.66
C GLU A 115 -13.78 -0.93 5.47
N LEU A 116 -14.55 -0.46 4.49
CA LEU A 116 -14.78 0.97 4.30
C LEU A 116 -15.47 1.59 5.52
N PHE A 117 -16.43 0.88 6.11
CA PHE A 117 -17.13 1.35 7.31
C PHE A 117 -16.16 1.60 8.48
N ARG A 118 -15.23 0.66 8.75
CA ARG A 118 -14.21 0.82 9.80
C ARG A 118 -13.30 2.02 9.53
N LEU A 119 -12.90 2.24 8.30
CA LEU A 119 -12.11 3.42 7.95
C LEU A 119 -12.88 4.72 8.15
N LEU A 120 -14.18 4.75 7.86
CA LEU A 120 -15.03 5.91 8.16
C LEU A 120 -15.17 6.14 9.66
N GLN A 121 -15.29 5.09 10.47
CA GLN A 121 -15.29 5.21 11.94
C GLN A 121 -13.98 5.80 12.46
N GLU A 122 -12.83 5.32 11.99
CA GLU A 122 -11.54 5.91 12.35
C GLU A 122 -11.42 7.37 11.88
N SER A 123 -11.95 7.70 10.72
CA SER A 123 -11.97 9.08 10.22
C SER A 123 -12.77 10.00 11.16
N VAL A 124 -13.94 9.56 11.63
CA VAL A 124 -14.74 10.31 12.62
C VAL A 124 -13.96 10.51 13.92
N LYS A 125 -13.33 9.45 14.43
CA LYS A 125 -12.50 9.51 15.64
C LYS A 125 -11.37 10.55 15.52
N TYR A 126 -10.67 10.57 14.38
CA TYR A 126 -9.64 11.59 14.14
C TYR A 126 -10.23 12.99 13.99
N SER A 127 -11.40 13.14 13.40
CA SER A 127 -12.11 14.43 13.35
C SER A 127 -12.46 14.92 14.76
N GLU A 128 -12.88 14.03 15.65
CA GLU A 128 -13.14 14.35 17.07
C GLU A 128 -11.87 14.76 17.80
N LEU A 129 -10.79 13.95 17.71
CA LEU A 129 -9.52 14.19 18.38
C LEU A 129 -8.87 15.51 17.95
N THR A 130 -9.04 15.90 16.69
CA THR A 130 -8.46 17.13 16.13
C THR A 130 -9.41 18.32 16.18
N HIS A 131 -10.61 18.16 16.80
CA HIS A 131 -11.65 19.19 16.85
C HIS A 131 -12.05 19.70 15.47
N GLY A 132 -12.02 18.80 14.46
CA GLY A 132 -12.38 19.11 13.07
C GLY A 132 -11.23 19.68 12.22
N ALA A 133 -10.01 19.76 12.73
CA ALA A 133 -8.86 20.11 11.90
C ALA A 133 -8.56 19.03 10.83
N PHE A 134 -8.86 17.78 11.14
CA PHE A 134 -8.99 16.70 10.16
C PHE A 134 -10.48 16.44 9.93
N ASP A 135 -10.93 16.54 8.70
CA ASP A 135 -12.32 16.29 8.32
C ASP A 135 -12.40 15.80 6.88
N ILE A 136 -12.79 14.54 6.66
CA ILE A 136 -12.91 13.95 5.32
C ILE A 136 -14.04 14.55 4.50
N THR A 137 -14.96 15.28 5.13
CA THR A 137 -16.07 15.99 4.45
C THR A 137 -15.61 17.28 3.75
N TYR A 138 -14.33 17.66 3.90
CA TYR A 138 -13.73 18.77 3.14
C TYR A 138 -13.98 18.64 1.65
N ALA A 139 -14.16 17.40 1.17
CA ALA A 139 -14.47 17.09 -0.21
C ALA A 139 -15.77 17.74 -0.70
N SER A 140 -16.66 18.16 0.20
CA SER A 140 -17.88 18.90 -0.18
C SER A 140 -17.55 20.21 -0.94
N VAL A 141 -16.41 20.82 -0.64
CA VAL A 141 -15.85 21.95 -1.39
C VAL A 141 -14.73 21.50 -2.32
N GLY A 142 -13.88 20.55 -1.85
CA GLY A 142 -12.69 20.10 -2.56
C GLY A 142 -12.97 19.57 -3.96
N TYR A 143 -14.09 18.90 -4.19
CA TYR A 143 -14.44 18.36 -5.50
C TYR A 143 -14.79 19.43 -6.56
N LEU A 144 -15.02 20.67 -6.14
CA LEU A 144 -15.26 21.80 -7.06
C LEU A 144 -13.98 22.25 -7.78
N TYR A 145 -12.82 21.86 -7.27
CA TYR A 145 -11.53 22.16 -7.86
C TYR A 145 -11.06 21.05 -8.79
N ASP A 146 -10.65 21.40 -10.00
CA ASP A 146 -9.91 20.51 -10.89
C ASP A 146 -8.51 21.08 -11.11
N PHE A 147 -7.59 20.71 -10.25
CA PHE A 147 -6.20 21.19 -10.30
C PHE A 147 -5.47 20.80 -11.59
N LYS A 148 -5.87 19.71 -12.24
CA LYS A 148 -5.26 19.26 -13.50
C LYS A 148 -5.68 20.18 -14.66
N LYS A 149 -6.90 20.66 -14.63
CA LYS A 149 -7.45 21.57 -15.65
C LYS A 149 -7.38 23.05 -15.25
N GLY A 150 -6.86 23.37 -14.06
CA GLY A 150 -6.82 24.72 -13.53
C GLY A 150 -8.21 25.31 -13.25
N VAL A 151 -9.22 24.46 -13.00
CA VAL A 151 -10.58 24.93 -12.70
C VAL A 151 -10.67 25.28 -11.22
N HIS A 152 -11.15 26.51 -10.97
CA HIS A 152 -11.41 27.02 -9.63
C HIS A 152 -12.90 27.42 -9.53
N PRO A 153 -13.59 27.05 -8.44
CA PRO A 153 -14.96 27.50 -8.20
C PRO A 153 -14.99 29.01 -7.92
N ASP A 154 -16.12 29.65 -8.22
CA ASP A 154 -16.38 31.00 -7.74
C ASP A 154 -16.73 31.01 -6.24
N GLN A 155 -16.67 32.19 -5.60
CA GLN A 155 -16.92 32.34 -4.17
C GLN A 155 -18.34 31.87 -3.80
N LYS A 156 -19.32 32.13 -4.65
CA LYS A 156 -20.71 31.70 -4.41
C LYS A 156 -20.86 30.19 -4.35
N ALA A 157 -20.17 29.45 -5.22
CA ALA A 157 -20.17 28.00 -5.20
C ALA A 157 -19.47 27.45 -3.94
N ILE A 158 -18.37 28.10 -3.52
CA ILE A 158 -17.68 27.75 -2.27
C ILE A 158 -18.63 27.97 -1.08
N ASP A 159 -19.22 29.14 -0.94
CA ASP A 159 -20.11 29.51 0.17
C ASP A 159 -21.33 28.58 0.25
N ALA A 160 -21.86 28.14 -0.88
CA ALA A 160 -22.94 27.17 -0.94
C ALA A 160 -22.55 25.77 -0.46
N ALA A 161 -21.32 25.35 -0.71
CA ALA A 161 -20.81 24.02 -0.37
C ALA A 161 -20.19 23.93 1.04
N LEU A 162 -19.67 25.06 1.58
CA LEU A 162 -19.04 25.13 2.91
C LEU A 162 -19.83 24.45 4.03
N PRO A 163 -21.19 24.63 4.14
CA PRO A 163 -21.96 23.96 5.18
C PRO A 163 -21.95 22.43 5.10
N GLY A 164 -21.47 21.85 4.00
CA GLY A 164 -21.24 20.42 3.84
C GLY A 164 -19.97 19.91 4.52
N ILE A 165 -19.06 20.81 4.93
CA ILE A 165 -17.86 20.45 5.67
C ILE A 165 -18.21 20.39 7.16
N ASN A 166 -18.63 19.23 7.59
CA ASN A 166 -18.85 18.92 9.00
C ASN A 166 -19.08 17.40 9.14
N TRP A 167 -18.10 16.70 9.65
CA TRP A 167 -18.15 15.27 9.89
C TRP A 167 -19.34 14.81 10.76
N ARG A 168 -19.88 15.69 11.62
CA ARG A 168 -21.04 15.39 12.46
C ARG A 168 -22.34 15.17 11.67
N HIS A 169 -22.34 15.56 10.40
CA HIS A 169 -23.46 15.29 9.48
C HIS A 169 -23.36 13.91 8.82
N MET A 170 -22.29 13.15 9.08
CA MET A 170 -22.13 11.77 8.64
C MET A 170 -22.61 10.82 9.73
N VAL A 171 -23.69 10.11 9.47
CA VAL A 171 -24.30 9.12 10.38
C VAL A 171 -23.87 7.73 9.96
N LEU A 172 -23.24 6.99 10.88
CA LEU A 172 -22.76 5.62 10.69
C LEU A 172 -23.62 4.65 11.52
N ASP A 173 -24.22 3.65 10.88
CA ASP A 173 -24.96 2.56 11.55
C ASP A 173 -24.10 1.28 11.50
N GLU A 174 -23.46 0.95 12.62
CA GLU A 174 -22.57 -0.20 12.74
C GLU A 174 -23.27 -1.54 12.55
N LYS A 175 -24.54 -1.66 12.93
CA LYS A 175 -25.29 -2.92 12.82
C LYS A 175 -25.60 -3.26 11.35
N LYS A 176 -25.73 -2.25 10.52
CA LYS A 176 -26.11 -2.39 9.11
C LYS A 176 -24.95 -2.13 8.16
N PHE A 177 -23.82 -1.60 8.67
CA PHE A 177 -22.73 -1.06 7.88
C PHE A 177 -23.24 -0.06 6.82
N THR A 178 -23.98 0.94 7.29
CA THR A 178 -24.50 1.99 6.41
C THR A 178 -23.97 3.35 6.79
N VAL A 179 -23.85 4.21 5.78
CA VAL A 179 -23.54 5.63 5.93
C VAL A 179 -24.65 6.48 5.34
N PHE A 180 -24.99 7.56 6.04
CA PHE A 180 -25.99 8.52 5.62
C PHE A 180 -25.49 9.95 5.90
N PHE A 181 -25.72 10.86 4.97
CA PHE A 181 -25.42 12.28 5.15
C PHE A 181 -26.70 13.05 5.46
N THR A 182 -26.74 13.71 6.62
CA THR A 182 -27.90 14.52 7.02
C THR A 182 -28.03 15.81 6.23
N ARG A 183 -27.04 16.17 5.41
CA ARG A 183 -27.07 17.31 4.50
C ARG A 183 -26.91 16.87 3.05
N PRO A 184 -27.82 17.32 2.16
CA PRO A 184 -27.64 17.11 0.72
C PRO A 184 -26.35 17.80 0.21
N GLY A 185 -25.72 17.21 -0.80
CA GLY A 185 -24.51 17.78 -1.42
C GLY A 185 -23.20 17.51 -0.66
N MET A 186 -23.25 16.89 0.51
CA MET A 186 -22.05 16.43 1.20
C MET A 186 -21.29 15.40 0.35
N ARG A 187 -19.97 15.48 0.45
CA ARG A 187 -19.04 14.50 -0.14
C ARG A 187 -17.90 14.23 0.82
N ILE A 188 -17.33 13.05 0.72
CA ILE A 188 -16.15 12.64 1.48
C ILE A 188 -15.02 12.21 0.56
N ASP A 189 -13.79 12.40 1.02
CA ASP A 189 -12.57 11.91 0.36
C ASP A 189 -11.62 11.36 1.40
N LEU A 190 -11.02 10.21 1.11
CA LEU A 190 -10.16 9.47 2.03
C LEU A 190 -8.66 9.71 1.79
N GLY A 191 -8.27 10.59 0.87
CA GLY A 191 -6.87 10.84 0.53
C GLY A 191 -5.99 11.28 1.71
N GLY A 192 -6.59 11.84 2.77
CA GLY A 192 -5.90 12.23 3.99
C GLY A 192 -5.66 11.07 4.99
N ILE A 193 -6.33 9.93 4.85
CA ILE A 193 -6.22 8.79 5.78
C ILE A 193 -5.86 7.48 5.06
N ALA A 194 -6.36 7.24 3.87
CA ALA A 194 -6.16 5.98 3.15
C ALA A 194 -4.69 5.70 2.77
N LYS A 195 -3.82 6.70 2.79
CA LYS A 195 -2.37 6.49 2.57
C LYS A 195 -1.67 5.77 3.72
N GLY A 196 -2.24 5.82 4.91
CA GLY A 196 -1.72 5.14 6.10
C GLY A 196 -2.45 3.83 6.44
N TYR A 197 -3.39 3.45 5.58
CA TYR A 197 -4.26 2.28 5.75
C TYR A 197 -3.63 0.94 5.30
#